data_a01f3711c11f45c7e5f78e174b601c92
#
_entry.id   a01f3711c11f45c7e5f78e174b601c92
#
_cell.length_a   1.000
_cell.length_b   1.000
_cell.length_c   1.000
_cell.angle_alpha   90.00
_cell.angle_beta   90.00
_cell.angle_gamma   90.00
#
_symmetry.space_group_name_H-M   'P 1'
#
loop_
_entity.id
_entity.type
_entity.pdbx_description
1 polymer ?
#
loop_
_entity_poly.entity_id
_entity_poly.type
_entity_poly.pdbx_seq_one_letter_code
_entity_poly.pdbx_strand_id
1 'polypeptide(L)'
;MKYTPENITHLEPNQIFVYGANEKGVHGAGAAKLALRWGAKMGQYELVGQTYGIPTKDKKIQTLPLDKIQVHVDNFFATAFSHTEYEFLVSKIGCGLAGYRPEDIAPLFKIIKTGVFENVILPEEFYKYI
;
A
#
# COMPACT_ATOMS: atom_id res chain seq x y z
N MET A 1 -3.50 17.49 9.61
CA MET A 1 -3.18 16.47 8.59
C MET A 1 -3.44 15.08 9.14
N LYS A 2 -3.92 14.19 8.31
CA LYS A 2 -4.28 12.83 8.68
C LYS A 2 -3.15 11.87 8.32
N TYR A 3 -2.88 10.90 9.18
CA TYR A 3 -1.84 9.89 8.94
C TYR A 3 -2.42 8.49 9.12
N THR A 4 -1.83 7.53 8.40
CA THR A 4 -2.18 6.13 8.61
C THR A 4 -1.75 5.71 10.03
N PRO A 5 -2.65 5.10 10.82
CA PRO A 5 -2.26 4.56 12.13
C PRO A 5 -1.18 3.50 12.00
N GLU A 6 -0.28 3.43 12.97
CA GLU A 6 0.80 2.44 12.95
C GLU A 6 0.27 1.01 13.01
N ASN A 7 -0.76 0.78 13.84
CA ASN A 7 -1.41 -0.52 13.95
C ASN A 7 -2.88 -0.35 13.59
N ILE A 8 -3.28 -0.83 12.41
CA ILE A 8 -4.67 -0.79 11.99
C ILE A 8 -5.37 -2.04 12.52
N THR A 9 -6.34 -1.84 13.42
CA THR A 9 -7.13 -2.91 14.02
C THR A 9 -8.59 -2.87 13.58
N HIS A 10 -9.01 -1.77 12.97
CA HIS A 10 -10.39 -1.53 12.54
C HIS A 10 -10.40 -0.65 11.30
N LEU A 11 -11.33 -0.90 10.38
CA LEU A 11 -11.58 -0.05 9.21
C LEU A 11 -13.04 0.40 9.20
N GLU A 12 -13.26 1.67 8.90
CA GLU A 12 -14.59 2.16 8.57
C GLU A 12 -15.02 1.60 7.22
N PRO A 13 -16.33 1.56 6.90
CA PRO A 13 -16.82 0.95 5.66
C PRO A 13 -16.22 1.50 4.37
N ASN A 14 -15.78 2.78 4.36
CA ASN A 14 -15.19 3.41 3.19
C ASN A 14 -13.66 3.38 3.19
N GLN A 15 -13.03 2.76 4.18
CA GLN A 15 -11.58 2.71 4.28
C GLN A 15 -11.01 1.45 3.64
N ILE A 16 -9.87 1.62 2.96
CA ILE A 16 -9.15 0.55 2.28
C ILE A 16 -7.77 0.43 2.92
N PHE A 17 -7.44 -0.78 3.37
CA PHE A 17 -6.10 -1.08 3.87
C PHE A 17 -5.16 -1.33 2.70
N VAL A 18 -4.12 -0.50 2.56
CA VAL A 18 -3.13 -0.63 1.50
C VAL A 18 -1.87 -1.27 2.10
N TYR A 19 -1.49 -2.41 1.56
CA TYR A 19 -0.43 -3.25 2.13
C TYR A 19 0.62 -3.62 1.09
N GLY A 20 1.81 -4.02 1.55
CA GLY A 20 2.85 -4.56 0.68
C GLY A 20 2.51 -5.99 0.26
N ALA A 21 2.38 -6.20 -1.04
CA ALA A 21 1.99 -7.46 -1.63
C ALA A 21 3.17 -8.11 -2.38
N ASN A 22 2.89 -9.23 -3.05
CA ASN A 22 3.77 -9.81 -4.06
C ASN A 22 2.98 -10.04 -5.33
N GLU A 23 3.67 -10.14 -6.46
CA GLU A 23 3.03 -10.27 -7.77
C GLU A 23 2.29 -11.60 -7.96
N LYS A 24 2.55 -12.57 -7.08
CA LYS A 24 1.84 -13.85 -7.09
C LYS A 24 0.51 -13.78 -6.33
N GLY A 25 0.34 -12.79 -5.45
CA GLY A 25 -0.86 -12.64 -4.65
C GLY A 25 -0.94 -13.60 -3.47
N VAL A 26 0.19 -14.06 -2.96
CA VAL A 26 0.24 -14.94 -1.78
C VAL A 26 0.17 -14.09 -0.51
N HIS A 27 -0.65 -14.53 0.45
CA HIS A 27 -0.91 -13.83 1.72
C HIS A 27 -0.42 -14.65 2.92
N GLY A 28 0.84 -15.08 2.87
CA GLY A 28 1.38 -16.03 3.85
C GLY A 28 1.91 -15.39 5.13
N ALA A 29 2.27 -14.12 5.13
CA ALA A 29 2.91 -13.47 6.28
C ALA A 29 2.72 -11.96 6.23
N GLY A 30 3.02 -11.29 7.37
CA GLY A 30 3.06 -9.85 7.49
C GLY A 30 1.74 -9.17 7.15
N ALA A 31 1.83 -7.98 6.54
CA ALA A 31 0.66 -7.17 6.20
C ALA A 31 -0.26 -7.86 5.19
N ALA A 32 0.29 -8.67 4.27
CA ALA A 32 -0.52 -9.42 3.32
C ALA A 32 -1.41 -10.45 4.03
N LYS A 33 -0.90 -11.10 5.08
CA LYS A 33 -1.69 -12.01 5.89
C LYS A 33 -2.78 -11.26 6.66
N LEU A 34 -2.43 -10.11 7.23
CA LEU A 34 -3.40 -9.26 7.94
C LEU A 34 -4.53 -8.82 7.01
N ALA A 35 -4.22 -8.53 5.75
CA ALA A 35 -5.21 -8.07 4.77
C ALA A 35 -6.34 -9.07 4.54
N LEU A 36 -6.10 -10.38 4.75
CA LEU A 36 -7.16 -11.39 4.64
C LEU A 36 -8.34 -11.08 5.56
N ARG A 37 -8.08 -10.40 6.66
CA ARG A 37 -9.09 -9.98 7.63
C ARG A 37 -10.14 -9.05 7.04
N TRP A 38 -9.77 -8.27 6.04
CA TRP A 38 -10.65 -7.26 5.41
C TRP A 38 -11.00 -7.60 3.97
N GLY A 39 -10.89 -8.88 3.61
CA GLY A 39 -11.40 -9.37 2.34
C GLY A 39 -10.40 -9.56 1.23
N ALA A 40 -9.09 -9.47 1.50
CA ALA A 40 -8.08 -9.85 0.53
C ALA A 40 -8.21 -11.32 0.16
N LYS A 41 -7.85 -11.68 -1.06
CA LYS A 41 -7.98 -13.04 -1.56
C LYS A 41 -6.67 -13.55 -2.14
N MET A 42 -6.36 -14.80 -1.86
CA MET A 42 -5.20 -15.47 -2.44
C MET A 42 -5.24 -15.39 -3.97
N GLY A 43 -4.09 -15.11 -4.57
CA GLY A 43 -3.96 -14.97 -6.01
C GLY A 43 -4.27 -13.57 -6.54
N GLN A 44 -4.68 -12.64 -5.69
CA GLN A 44 -5.03 -11.27 -6.06
C GLN A 44 -4.32 -10.27 -5.16
N TYR A 45 -3.96 -9.10 -5.70
CA TYR A 45 -3.34 -8.06 -4.89
C TYR A 45 -3.93 -6.67 -5.12
N GLU A 46 -4.70 -6.46 -6.19
CA GLU A 46 -5.33 -5.16 -6.45
C GLU A 46 -6.52 -4.94 -5.51
N LEU A 47 -7.42 -4.02 -5.86
CA LEU A 47 -8.57 -3.68 -5.02
C LEU A 47 -9.50 -4.88 -4.86
N VAL A 48 -9.49 -5.48 -3.68
CA VAL A 48 -10.31 -6.64 -3.33
C VAL A 48 -10.86 -6.44 -1.92
N GLY A 49 -12.18 -6.42 -1.75
CA GLY A 49 -12.79 -6.12 -0.48
C GLY A 49 -12.36 -4.73 0.00
N GLN A 50 -11.93 -4.62 1.26
CA GLN A 50 -11.39 -3.39 1.82
C GLN A 50 -9.87 -3.39 1.81
N THR A 51 -9.25 -3.92 0.77
CA THR A 51 -7.78 -4.00 0.67
C THR A 51 -7.29 -3.62 -0.70
N TYR A 52 -6.05 -3.13 -0.75
CA TYR A 52 -5.30 -2.93 -1.98
C TYR A 52 -3.85 -3.31 -1.74
N GLY A 53 -3.35 -4.27 -2.50
CA GLY A 53 -1.95 -4.69 -2.39
C GLY A 53 -1.07 -3.98 -3.42
N ILE A 54 0.03 -3.38 -2.94
CA ILE A 54 1.07 -2.82 -3.81
C ILE A 54 2.23 -3.79 -3.80
N PRO A 55 2.50 -4.50 -4.91
CA PRO A 55 3.60 -5.47 -4.93
C PRO A 55 4.96 -4.83 -4.64
N THR A 56 5.68 -5.43 -3.71
CA THR A 56 7.06 -5.10 -3.38
C THR A 56 7.98 -6.31 -3.60
N LYS A 57 7.38 -7.45 -3.94
CA LYS A 57 8.06 -8.69 -4.28
C LYS A 57 7.48 -9.27 -5.57
N ASP A 58 8.32 -9.99 -6.32
CA ASP A 58 7.91 -10.64 -7.56
C ASP A 58 7.18 -11.98 -7.32
N LYS A 59 6.91 -12.72 -8.41
CA LYS A 59 6.20 -14.00 -8.34
C LYS A 59 7.01 -15.09 -7.63
N LYS A 60 8.32 -14.90 -7.47
CA LYS A 60 9.21 -15.81 -6.76
C LYS A 60 9.43 -15.37 -5.32
N ILE A 61 8.65 -14.37 -4.85
CA ILE A 61 8.74 -13.80 -3.51
C ILE A 61 10.11 -13.16 -3.25
N GLN A 62 10.75 -12.66 -4.30
CA GLN A 62 11.99 -11.91 -4.21
C GLN A 62 11.68 -10.41 -4.28
N THR A 63 12.41 -9.61 -3.50
CA THR A 63 12.19 -8.17 -3.43
C THR A 63 12.39 -7.52 -4.80
N LEU A 64 11.38 -6.71 -5.21
CA LEU A 64 11.47 -5.94 -6.45
C LEU A 64 12.39 -4.75 -6.28
N PRO A 65 13.10 -4.33 -7.35
CA PRO A 65 13.83 -3.06 -7.33
C PRO A 65 12.84 -1.89 -7.29
N LEU A 66 13.32 -0.73 -6.81
CA LEU A 66 12.46 0.43 -6.59
C LEU A 66 11.74 0.93 -7.85
N ASP A 67 12.38 0.85 -9.01
CA ASP A 67 11.76 1.27 -10.27
C ASP A 67 10.55 0.38 -10.64
N LYS A 68 10.58 -0.89 -10.29
CA LYS A 68 9.45 -1.80 -10.50
C LYS A 68 8.33 -1.53 -9.49
N ILE A 69 8.69 -1.26 -8.24
CA ILE A 69 7.71 -0.88 -7.23
C ILE A 69 7.02 0.43 -7.62
N GLN A 70 7.76 1.38 -8.21
CA GLN A 70 7.18 2.65 -8.66
C GLN A 70 6.03 2.42 -9.66
N VAL A 71 6.17 1.47 -10.57
CA VAL A 71 5.09 1.14 -11.51
C VAL A 71 3.83 0.71 -10.76
N HIS A 72 3.99 -0.13 -9.73
CA HIS A 72 2.87 -0.59 -8.93
C HIS A 72 2.27 0.53 -8.07
N VAL A 73 3.10 1.46 -7.57
CA VAL A 73 2.62 2.64 -6.84
C VAL A 73 1.83 3.55 -7.77
N ASP A 74 2.30 3.74 -9.00
CA ASP A 74 1.59 4.55 -9.99
C ASP A 74 0.22 3.95 -10.32
N ASN A 75 0.14 2.63 -10.45
CA ASN A 75 -1.13 1.93 -10.66
C ASN A 75 -2.08 2.11 -9.46
N PHE A 76 -1.53 2.10 -8.25
CA PHE A 76 -2.31 2.39 -7.06
C PHE A 76 -2.92 3.78 -7.11
N PHE A 77 -2.13 4.80 -7.45
CA PHE A 77 -2.65 6.17 -7.55
C PHE A 77 -3.72 6.30 -8.64
N ALA A 78 -3.59 5.59 -9.76
CA ALA A 78 -4.63 5.57 -10.78
C ALA A 78 -5.94 5.00 -10.23
N THR A 79 -5.87 3.95 -9.44
CA THR A 79 -7.04 3.37 -8.77
C THR A 79 -7.65 4.36 -7.77
N ALA A 80 -6.81 4.99 -6.95
CA ALA A 80 -7.28 5.96 -5.95
C ALA A 80 -7.97 7.15 -6.62
N PHE A 81 -7.46 7.61 -7.75
CA PHE A 81 -8.04 8.71 -8.50
C PHE A 81 -9.46 8.36 -8.99
N SER A 82 -9.69 7.10 -9.35
CA SER A 82 -10.98 6.61 -9.86
C SER A 82 -11.96 6.25 -8.75
N HIS A 83 -11.54 6.24 -7.48
CA HIS A 83 -12.34 5.80 -6.33
C HIS A 83 -12.30 6.83 -5.21
N THR A 84 -12.81 8.03 -5.48
CA THR A 84 -12.79 9.13 -4.50
C THR A 84 -13.72 8.90 -3.31
N GLU A 85 -14.63 7.92 -3.42
CA GLU A 85 -15.51 7.53 -2.31
C GLU A 85 -14.77 6.76 -1.22
N TYR A 86 -13.59 6.21 -1.53
CA TYR A 86 -12.77 5.47 -0.58
C TYR A 86 -11.65 6.33 0.01
N GLU A 87 -11.26 6.01 1.23
CA GLU A 87 -10.07 6.54 1.88
C GLU A 87 -9.05 5.43 1.97
N PHE A 88 -7.92 5.61 1.30
CA PHE A 88 -6.87 4.58 1.23
C PHE A 88 -5.83 4.83 2.32
N LEU A 89 -5.75 3.92 3.29
CA LEU A 89 -4.78 3.98 4.38
C LEU A 89 -3.53 3.19 3.99
N VAL A 90 -2.51 3.91 3.53
CA VAL A 90 -1.26 3.27 3.10
C VAL A 90 -0.42 2.92 4.31
N SER A 91 -0.09 1.64 4.48
CA SER A 91 0.82 1.17 5.52
C SER A 91 2.28 1.36 5.06
N LYS A 92 3.25 1.03 5.91
CA LYS A 92 4.68 1.14 5.56
C LYS A 92 5.09 0.02 4.61
N ILE A 93 4.56 0.02 3.40
CA ILE A 93 4.84 -1.01 2.41
C ILE A 93 6.33 -1.09 2.13
N GLY A 94 6.82 -2.30 1.88
CA GLY A 94 8.23 -2.53 1.56
C GLY A 94 9.20 -2.39 2.73
N CYS A 95 8.73 -1.92 3.89
CA CYS A 95 9.59 -1.63 5.05
C CYS A 95 9.64 -2.77 6.08
N GLY A 96 8.98 -3.89 5.78
CA GLY A 96 9.02 -5.08 6.61
C GLY A 96 9.83 -6.18 5.94
N LEU A 97 9.15 -7.26 5.56
CA LEU A 97 9.79 -8.44 4.96
C LEU A 97 10.52 -8.15 3.65
N ALA A 98 10.14 -7.10 2.91
CA ALA A 98 10.84 -6.73 1.69
C ALA A 98 12.20 -6.07 1.94
N GLY A 99 12.44 -5.54 3.14
CA GLY A 99 13.75 -5.08 3.58
C GLY A 99 14.13 -3.65 3.23
N TYR A 100 13.23 -2.85 2.67
CA TYR A 100 13.49 -1.43 2.43
C TYR A 100 13.24 -0.60 3.70
N ARG A 101 13.66 0.65 3.66
CA ARG A 101 13.42 1.63 4.71
C ARG A 101 12.41 2.68 4.23
N PRO A 102 11.77 3.41 5.15
CA PRO A 102 10.89 4.52 4.75
C PRO A 102 11.56 5.52 3.83
N GLU A 103 12.85 5.81 4.01
CA GLU A 103 13.60 6.72 3.14
C GLU A 103 13.71 6.22 1.69
N ASP A 104 13.61 4.91 1.47
CA ASP A 104 13.64 4.30 0.13
C ASP A 104 12.26 4.32 -0.52
N ILE A 105 11.23 4.03 0.25
CA ILE A 105 9.86 3.82 -0.26
C ILE A 105 9.07 5.13 -0.34
N ALA A 106 9.17 5.99 0.67
CA ALA A 106 8.37 7.21 0.72
C ALA A 106 8.49 8.08 -0.53
N PRO A 107 9.68 8.26 -1.13
CA PRO A 107 9.80 9.07 -2.34
C PRO A 107 8.97 8.56 -3.52
N LEU A 108 8.60 7.27 -3.54
CA LEU A 108 7.74 6.71 -4.59
C LEU A 108 6.32 7.27 -4.53
N PHE A 109 5.94 7.87 -3.40
CA PHE A 109 4.63 8.47 -3.17
C PHE A 109 4.64 10.00 -3.30
N LYS A 110 5.69 10.59 -3.85
CA LYS A 110 5.84 12.07 -3.88
C LYS A 110 4.73 12.80 -4.61
N ILE A 111 3.99 12.13 -5.48
CA ILE A 111 2.87 12.72 -6.21
C ILE A 111 1.77 13.23 -5.27
N ILE A 112 1.75 12.75 -4.02
CA ILE A 112 0.79 13.22 -3.02
C ILE A 112 0.93 14.72 -2.72
N LYS A 113 2.11 15.28 -2.99
CA LYS A 113 2.38 16.71 -2.75
C LYS A 113 1.60 17.62 -3.70
N THR A 114 1.04 17.07 -4.79
CA THR A 114 0.21 17.85 -5.70
C THR A 114 -1.11 18.28 -5.07
N GLY A 115 -1.52 17.62 -3.97
CA GLY A 115 -2.79 17.89 -3.31
C GLY A 115 -4.01 17.28 -4.00
N VAL A 116 -3.80 16.55 -5.10
CA VAL A 116 -4.90 15.94 -5.88
C VAL A 116 -5.47 14.70 -5.19
N PHE A 117 -4.65 13.99 -4.40
CA PHE A 117 -5.04 12.72 -3.80
C PHE A 117 -5.41 12.89 -2.33
N GLU A 118 -6.48 13.65 -2.05
CA GLU A 118 -6.95 13.87 -0.67
C GLU A 118 -7.43 12.58 0.00
N ASN A 119 -7.78 11.58 -0.78
CA ASN A 119 -8.26 10.28 -0.29
C ASN A 119 -7.13 9.27 -0.05
N VAL A 120 -5.87 9.65 -0.22
CA VAL A 120 -4.72 8.80 0.07
C VAL A 120 -4.03 9.30 1.33
N ILE A 121 -3.95 8.42 2.33
CA ILE A 121 -3.38 8.74 3.65
C ILE A 121 -2.09 7.93 3.79
N LEU A 122 -0.99 8.60 4.16
CA LEU A 122 0.32 7.97 4.32
C LEU A 122 0.72 7.87 5.78
N PRO A 123 1.66 6.98 6.12
CA PRO A 123 2.28 6.99 7.45
C PRO A 123 2.97 8.33 7.70
N GLU A 124 2.89 8.84 8.92
CA GLU A 124 3.51 10.11 9.28
C GLU A 124 5.00 10.13 8.91
N GLU A 125 5.70 9.04 9.15
CA GLU A 125 7.13 8.93 8.89
C GLU A 125 7.47 9.14 7.41
N PHE A 126 6.58 8.79 6.49
CA PHE A 126 6.84 8.96 5.06
C PHE A 126 7.02 10.44 4.67
N TYR A 127 6.34 11.35 5.37
CA TYR A 127 6.40 12.78 5.04
C TYR A 127 7.77 13.39 5.26
N LYS A 128 8.66 12.75 6.02
CA LYS A 128 10.04 13.21 6.19
C LYS A 128 10.87 13.06 4.93
N TYR A 129 10.47 12.17 4.01
CA TYR A 129 11.27 11.76 2.87
C TYR A 129 10.62 12.06 1.51
N ILE A 130 9.58 12.85 1.52
CA ILE A 130 8.87 13.23 0.30
C ILE A 130 9.26 14.62 -0.17
#